data_1ed4ac4544250b0c6152ba76867a502d
#
_entry.id   1ed4ac4544250b0c6152ba76867a502d
#
_cell.length_a   1.000
_cell.length_b   1.000
_cell.length_c   1.000
_cell.angle_alpha   90.00
_cell.angle_beta   90.00
_cell.angle_gamma   90.00
#
_symmetry.space_group_name_H-M   'P 1'
#
loop_
_entity.id
_entity.type
_entity.pdbx_description
1 polymer ?
#
loop_
_entity_poly.entity_id
_entity_poly.type
_entity_poly.pdbx_seq_one_letter_code
_entity_poly.pdbx_strand_id
1 'polypeptide(L)'
;QWSETKATSRLNYCTVDAPGTPVAKPSSGLPDFLLKKIPSLFETEIGRKNFMAVACRIDEVDWLRLGTLGNQRARFNWDANRLSATWLVP
;
A
#
# COMPACT_ATOMS: atom_id res chain seq x y z
N GLN A 1 -4.00 -7.27 -8.46
CA GLN A 1 -4.89 -6.30 -9.05
C GLN A 1 -6.29 -6.36 -8.39
N TRP A 2 -7.25 -5.60 -8.87
CA TRP A 2 -8.58 -5.53 -8.24
C TRP A 2 -9.24 -6.91 -8.10
N SER A 3 -9.21 -7.72 -9.13
CA SER A 3 -9.81 -9.07 -9.11
C SER A 3 -9.19 -10.01 -8.07
N GLU A 4 -7.98 -9.73 -7.64
CA GLU A 4 -7.22 -10.53 -6.66
C GLU A 4 -7.43 -10.05 -5.23
N THR A 5 -8.10 -8.92 -5.03
CA THR A 5 -8.33 -8.36 -3.71
C THR A 5 -9.48 -9.04 -3.00
N LYS A 6 -9.37 -9.19 -1.68
CA LYS A 6 -10.44 -9.73 -0.84
C LYS A 6 -11.56 -8.70 -0.67
N ALA A 7 -12.80 -9.16 -0.56
CA ALA A 7 -13.96 -8.28 -0.38
C ALA A 7 -13.78 -7.30 0.80
N THR A 8 -13.26 -7.77 1.93
CA THR A 8 -13.03 -6.92 3.10
C THR A 8 -11.99 -5.82 2.85
N SER A 9 -10.97 -6.10 2.04
CA SER A 9 -9.96 -5.10 1.67
C SER A 9 -10.52 -4.03 0.73
N ARG A 10 -11.50 -4.40 -0.09
CA ARG A 10 -12.15 -3.49 -1.02
C ARG A 10 -13.00 -2.43 -0.34
N LEU A 11 -13.42 -2.64 0.92
CA LEU A 11 -14.19 -1.66 1.68
C LEU A 11 -13.51 -0.29 1.75
N ASN A 12 -12.18 -0.26 1.78
CA ASN A 12 -11.42 1.00 1.79
C ASN A 12 -11.67 1.89 0.57
N TYR A 13 -12.17 1.30 -0.51
CA TYR A 13 -12.44 2.01 -1.77
C TYR A 13 -13.93 2.29 -1.98
N CYS A 14 -14.79 1.88 -1.05
CA CYS A 14 -16.25 1.95 -1.18
C CYS A 14 -16.88 3.10 -0.41
N THR A 15 -16.09 4.02 0.15
CA THR A 15 -16.64 5.16 0.90
C THR A 15 -17.47 6.07 0.00
N VAL A 16 -18.52 6.66 0.56
CA VAL A 16 -19.42 7.57 -0.17
C VAL A 16 -18.68 8.86 -0.54
N ASP A 17 -17.97 9.41 0.43
CA ASP A 17 -17.20 10.64 0.24
C ASP A 17 -15.71 10.36 0.08
N ALA A 18 -14.99 11.31 -0.49
CA ALA A 18 -13.55 11.22 -0.68
C ALA A 18 -12.81 11.12 0.67
N PRO A 19 -11.65 10.43 0.71
CA PRO A 19 -10.82 10.40 1.90
C PRO A 19 -10.47 11.81 2.38
N GLY A 20 -10.53 12.02 3.70
CA GLY A 20 -10.23 13.31 4.30
C GLY A 20 -11.42 14.27 4.39
N THR A 21 -12.59 13.90 3.88
CA THR A 21 -13.80 14.72 4.02
C THR A 21 -14.20 14.83 5.49
N PRO A 22 -14.42 16.05 6.02
CA PRO A 22 -14.85 16.24 7.40
C PRO A 22 -16.22 15.61 7.65
N VAL A 23 -16.38 14.96 8.81
CA VAL A 23 -17.64 14.37 9.28
C VAL A 23 -17.91 14.79 10.71
N ALA A 24 -19.20 14.83 11.10
CA ALA A 24 -19.61 15.34 12.41
C ALA A 24 -19.27 14.40 13.58
N LYS A 25 -19.13 13.10 13.31
CA LYS A 25 -18.85 12.06 14.32
C LYS A 25 -18.12 10.89 13.68
N PRO A 26 -17.49 10.01 14.46
CA PRO A 26 -16.77 8.86 13.93
C PRO A 26 -17.61 8.03 12.96
N SER A 27 -17.08 7.76 11.79
CA SER A 27 -17.77 7.05 10.71
C SER A 27 -16.76 6.28 9.85
N SER A 28 -17.17 5.12 9.34
CA SER A 28 -16.39 4.41 8.31
C SER A 28 -16.52 5.04 6.93
N GLY A 29 -17.51 5.92 6.73
CA GLY A 29 -17.82 6.50 5.43
C GLY A 29 -18.46 5.54 4.44
N LEU A 30 -18.74 4.30 4.84
CA LEU A 30 -19.36 3.30 3.97
C LEU A 30 -20.82 3.58 3.74
N PRO A 31 -21.39 3.19 2.56
CA PRO A 31 -22.82 3.22 2.33
C PRO A 31 -23.54 2.22 3.26
N ASP A 32 -24.81 2.48 3.55
CA ASP A 32 -25.59 1.70 4.52
C ASP A 32 -25.57 0.19 4.25
N PHE A 33 -25.63 -0.21 2.99
CA PHE A 33 -25.68 -1.64 2.63
C PHE A 33 -24.37 -2.39 2.90
N LEU A 34 -23.27 -1.68 3.18
CA LEU A 34 -21.97 -2.28 3.54
C LEU A 34 -21.66 -2.17 5.04
N LEU A 35 -22.55 -1.54 5.84
CA LEU A 35 -22.30 -1.36 7.27
C LEU A 35 -22.52 -2.67 8.04
N LYS A 36 -21.59 -2.93 8.99
CA LYS A 36 -21.70 -4.00 10.00
C LYS A 36 -21.92 -5.40 9.44
N LYS A 37 -21.33 -5.70 8.28
CA LYS A 37 -21.39 -7.05 7.70
C LYS A 37 -20.11 -7.37 6.94
N ILE A 38 -19.92 -8.67 6.68
CA ILE A 38 -18.86 -9.12 5.77
C ILE A 38 -19.41 -8.97 4.34
N PRO A 39 -18.77 -8.13 3.50
CA PRO A 39 -19.27 -7.89 2.16
C PRO A 39 -19.00 -9.06 1.22
N SER A 40 -19.80 -9.17 0.18
CA SER A 40 -19.49 -10.02 -0.98
C SER A 40 -18.60 -9.27 -1.98
N LEU A 41 -17.97 -10.02 -2.88
CA LEU A 41 -17.17 -9.41 -3.96
C LEU A 41 -18.03 -8.51 -4.85
N PHE A 42 -19.25 -8.96 -5.15
CA PHE A 42 -20.19 -8.17 -5.97
C PHE A 42 -20.56 -6.84 -5.32
N GLU A 43 -20.88 -6.85 -4.04
CA GLU A 43 -21.27 -5.63 -3.31
C GLU A 43 -20.15 -4.58 -3.28
N THR A 44 -18.90 -5.00 -3.33
CA THR A 44 -17.73 -4.12 -3.26
C THR A 44 -17.24 -3.62 -4.63
N GLU A 45 -17.86 -4.05 -5.71
CA GLU A 45 -17.51 -3.57 -7.07
C GLU A 45 -17.67 -2.06 -7.23
N ILE A 46 -18.52 -1.41 -6.44
CA ILE A 46 -18.66 0.05 -6.45
C ILE A 46 -17.35 0.78 -6.15
N GLY A 47 -16.42 0.12 -5.45
CA GLY A 47 -15.10 0.69 -5.10
C GLY A 47 -14.06 0.60 -6.22
N ARG A 48 -14.31 -0.17 -7.28
CA ARG A 48 -13.32 -0.42 -8.33
C ARG A 48 -12.80 0.86 -8.98
N LYS A 49 -13.65 1.84 -9.19
CA LYS A 49 -13.30 3.13 -9.81
C LYS A 49 -12.30 3.94 -8.97
N ASN A 50 -12.22 3.65 -7.66
CA ASN A 50 -11.32 4.33 -6.73
C ASN A 50 -10.01 3.56 -6.51
N PHE A 51 -9.87 2.38 -7.10
CA PHE A 51 -8.69 1.54 -6.92
C PHE A 51 -7.59 1.92 -7.90
N MET A 52 -6.37 1.98 -7.40
CA MET A 52 -5.18 2.17 -8.21
C MET A 52 -4.10 1.22 -7.72
N ALA A 53 -3.45 0.53 -8.62
CA ALA A 53 -2.24 -0.24 -8.34
C ALA A 53 -1.03 0.55 -8.81
N VAL A 54 -0.02 0.67 -7.94
CA VAL A 54 1.24 1.31 -8.27
C VAL A 54 2.31 0.24 -8.32
N ALA A 55 2.98 0.11 -9.47
CA ALA A 55 4.12 -0.79 -9.64
C ALA A 55 5.41 0.05 -9.63
N CYS A 56 6.33 -0.30 -8.74
CA CYS A 56 7.63 0.35 -8.67
C CYS A 56 8.72 -0.67 -8.99
N ARG A 57 9.63 -0.31 -9.91
CA ARG A 57 10.86 -1.07 -10.12
C ARG A 57 11.96 -0.43 -9.28
N ILE A 58 12.61 -1.25 -8.48
CA ILE A 58 13.74 -0.81 -7.66
C ILE A 58 15.01 -1.03 -8.45
N ASP A 59 15.75 0.05 -8.71
CA ASP A 59 17.05 0.01 -9.39
C ASP A 59 18.21 0.14 -8.42
N GLU A 60 17.98 0.78 -7.28
CA GLU A 60 19.01 1.00 -6.26
C GLU A 60 18.41 0.94 -4.86
N VAL A 61 19.14 0.35 -3.94
CA VAL A 61 18.83 0.37 -2.50
C VAL A 61 20.08 0.83 -1.74
N ASP A 62 19.94 1.84 -0.91
CA ASP A 62 20.94 2.27 0.06
C ASP A 62 20.54 1.74 1.43
N TRP A 63 21.34 0.84 1.96
CA TRP A 63 21.05 0.15 3.20
C TRP A 63 21.95 0.67 4.32
N LEU A 64 21.36 0.98 5.48
CA LEU A 64 22.06 1.43 6.66
C LEU A 64 21.63 0.61 7.87
N ARG A 65 22.61 0.00 8.54
CA ARG A 65 22.43 -0.64 9.84
C ARG A 65 22.98 0.25 10.94
N LEU A 66 22.15 0.60 11.90
CA LEU A 66 22.57 1.32 13.08
C LEU A 66 23.06 0.34 14.15
N GLY A 67 24.25 0.57 14.67
CA GLY A 67 24.85 -0.25 15.71
C GLY A 67 25.48 0.59 16.79
N THR A 68 25.43 0.10 18.05
CA THR A 68 26.04 0.81 19.19
C THR A 68 27.55 0.94 19.09
N LEU A 69 28.21 0.03 18.36
CA LEU A 69 29.66 0.03 18.13
C LEU A 69 30.06 0.58 16.77
N GLY A 70 29.12 1.19 16.07
CA GLY A 70 29.32 1.77 14.74
C GLY A 70 28.27 1.34 13.75
N ASN A 71 28.08 2.15 12.72
CA ASN A 71 27.11 1.90 11.67
C ASN A 71 27.76 1.18 10.49
N GLN A 72 26.94 0.47 9.71
CA GLN A 72 27.35 -0.17 8.46
C GLN A 72 26.42 0.29 7.34
N ARG A 73 26.97 0.51 6.16
CA ARG A 73 26.21 0.97 5.00
C ARG A 73 26.59 0.18 3.76
N ALA A 74 25.60 -0.14 2.95
CA ALA A 74 25.82 -0.81 1.68
C ALA A 74 24.90 -0.23 0.62
N ARG A 75 25.33 -0.27 -0.63
CA ARG A 75 24.53 0.07 -1.79
C ARG A 75 24.36 -1.15 -2.67
N PHE A 76 23.14 -1.38 -3.09
CA PHE A 76 22.77 -2.45 -4.02
C PHE A 76 22.22 -1.82 -5.29
N ASN A 77 22.72 -2.25 -6.43
CA ASN A 77 22.25 -1.78 -7.73
C ASN A 77 21.82 -2.96 -8.58
N TRP A 78 20.74 -2.79 -9.31
CA TRP A 78 20.28 -3.75 -10.33
C TRP A 78 20.40 -3.09 -11.70
N ASP A 79 21.20 -3.69 -12.57
CA ASP A 79 21.37 -3.29 -13.96
C ASP A 79 21.10 -4.53 -14.83
N ALA A 80 20.09 -4.43 -15.71
CA ALA A 80 19.69 -5.54 -16.58
C ALA A 80 19.54 -6.88 -15.80
N ASN A 81 18.88 -6.86 -14.65
CA ASN A 81 18.69 -7.98 -13.72
C ASN A 81 20.00 -8.52 -13.08
N ARG A 82 21.09 -7.79 -13.16
CA ARG A 82 22.32 -8.08 -12.44
C ARG A 82 22.37 -7.28 -11.16
N LEU A 83 22.58 -7.98 -10.05
CA LEU A 83 22.79 -7.36 -8.75
C LEU A 83 24.29 -7.09 -8.55
N SER A 84 24.63 -5.87 -8.20
CA SER A 84 25.92 -5.51 -7.65
C SER A 84 25.76 -4.91 -6.26
N ALA A 85 26.71 -5.16 -5.37
CA ALA A 85 26.69 -4.67 -4.00
C ALA A 85 28.05 -4.08 -3.65
N THR A 86 28.01 -2.96 -2.91
CA THR A 86 29.22 -2.24 -2.50
C THR A 86 29.08 -1.77 -1.05
N TRP A 87 30.05 -2.07 -0.21
CA TRP A 87 30.13 -1.49 1.11
C TRP A 87 30.53 -0.02 1.02
N LEU A 88 29.87 0.80 1.80
CA LEU A 88 30.13 2.23 1.88
C LEU A 88 30.45 2.63 3.32
N VAL A 89 31.20 3.70 3.46
CA VAL A 89 31.34 4.36 4.76
C VAL A 89 29.98 4.98 5.10
N PRO A 90 29.47 4.75 6.33
CA PRO A 90 28.16 5.28 6.74
C PRO A 90 28.08 6.81 6.72
#